data_2b69b7e3fda3e4ee895508339c068c74
#
_entry.id   2b69b7e3fda3e4ee895508339c068c74
#
_cell.length_a   1.000
_cell.length_b   1.000
_cell.length_c   1.000
_cell.angle_alpha   90.00
_cell.angle_beta   90.00
_cell.angle_gamma   90.00
#
_symmetry.space_group_name_H-M   'P 1'
#
loop_
_entity.id
_entity.type
_entity.pdbx_description
1 polymer ?
#
loop_
_entity_poly.entity_id
_entity_poly.type
_entity_poly.pdbx_seq_one_letter_code
_entity_poly.pdbx_strand_id
1 'polypeptide(L)'
;IGVDSAPGQGSTFWFTVRFGKQANYQPIPEDEWADLEGLKVLVVDDHDTNRLLVTALLNSWRCRFAEAAEANVALAMLREAARVGDPFQVALLDMQMPDVDGAELGRRIKACPEVSQTPLVMMTSMGQRGDAARFQRIGFAGYFAKPVRQSHLRACLATIRGRLSRDRELAADRLITQHLIGEAARRRVRILLAEDNAVNQRVALAMLKKLGYRADAVANGLEAIAAL
;
A
#
# COMPACT_ATOMS: atom_id res chain seq x y z
N ILE A 1 28.76 12.41 -10.77
CA ILE A 1 27.52 13.12 -11.10
C ILE A 1 27.74 13.94 -12.37
N GLY A 2 26.77 13.96 -13.26
CA GLY A 2 26.80 14.77 -14.48
C GLY A 2 25.38 15.12 -14.92
N VAL A 3 25.33 15.93 -16.00
CA VAL A 3 24.09 16.34 -16.64
C VAL A 3 24.28 16.39 -18.13
N ASP A 4 23.34 15.81 -18.86
CA ASP A 4 23.23 15.91 -20.31
C ASP A 4 21.96 16.69 -20.63
N SER A 5 22.08 17.80 -21.33
CA SER A 5 20.94 18.69 -21.59
C SER A 5 21.04 19.29 -22.98
N ALA A 6 19.90 19.34 -23.70
CA ALA A 6 19.78 20.02 -24.97
C ALA A 6 18.51 20.88 -24.99
N PRO A 7 18.56 22.09 -25.60
CA PRO A 7 17.39 22.95 -25.74
C PRO A 7 16.24 22.21 -26.43
N GLY A 8 15.05 22.21 -25.82
CA GLY A 8 13.84 21.55 -26.33
C GLY A 8 13.81 20.02 -26.17
N GLN A 9 14.87 19.38 -25.66
CA GLN A 9 14.94 17.92 -25.44
C GLN A 9 14.95 17.54 -23.97
N GLY A 10 14.96 18.53 -23.05
CA GLY A 10 15.03 18.30 -21.61
C GLY A 10 16.43 18.09 -21.09
N SER A 11 16.55 17.63 -19.85
CA SER A 11 17.82 17.38 -19.16
C SER A 11 17.81 16.05 -18.45
N THR A 12 18.90 15.29 -18.58
CA THR A 12 19.14 14.05 -17.83
C THR A 12 20.25 14.29 -16.82
N PHE A 13 19.94 14.14 -15.55
CA PHE A 13 20.92 14.15 -14.48
C PHE A 13 21.31 12.72 -14.13
N TRP A 14 22.60 12.42 -14.05
CA TRP A 14 23.10 11.10 -13.69
C TRP A 14 24.14 11.16 -12.59
N PHE A 15 24.20 10.13 -11.77
CA PHE A 15 25.22 9.98 -10.74
C PHE A 15 25.51 8.50 -10.48
N THR A 16 26.71 8.24 -9.98
CA THR A 16 27.14 6.92 -9.52
C THR A 16 27.41 6.96 -8.03
N VAL A 17 27.01 5.92 -7.32
CA VAL A 17 27.25 5.77 -5.87
C VAL A 17 27.89 4.42 -5.62
N ARG A 18 28.91 4.38 -4.76
CA ARG A 18 29.47 3.15 -4.24
C ARG A 18 28.84 2.85 -2.89
N PHE A 19 28.18 1.72 -2.80
CA PHE A 19 27.67 1.20 -1.54
C PHE A 19 28.54 0.05 -1.06
N GLY A 20 28.85 0.02 0.26
CA GLY A 20 29.37 -1.18 0.89
C GLY A 20 28.29 -2.27 0.93
N LYS A 21 28.66 -3.51 0.62
CA LYS A 21 27.75 -4.64 0.84
C LYS A 21 27.60 -4.87 2.34
N GLN A 22 26.35 -4.98 2.80
CA GLN A 22 26.07 -5.37 4.18
C GLN A 22 26.51 -6.83 4.39
N ALA A 23 27.48 -7.04 5.31
CA ALA A 23 28.11 -8.36 5.49
C ALA A 23 27.15 -9.44 5.99
N ASN A 24 26.09 -9.04 6.72
CA ASN A 24 25.10 -9.94 7.31
C ASN A 24 23.67 -9.46 6.97
N TYR A 25 23.37 -9.31 5.69
CA TYR A 25 21.99 -9.09 5.28
C TYR A 25 21.19 -10.35 5.57
N GLN A 26 20.40 -10.34 6.62
CA GLN A 26 19.32 -11.29 6.80
C GLN A 26 18.08 -10.67 6.12
N PRO A 27 17.57 -11.27 5.05
CA PRO A 27 16.29 -10.82 4.51
C PRO A 27 15.25 -10.90 5.63
N ILE A 28 14.44 -9.87 5.77
CA ILE A 28 13.28 -9.92 6.69
C ILE A 28 12.52 -11.20 6.34
N PRO A 29 12.22 -12.06 7.32
CA PRO A 29 11.54 -13.31 7.05
C PRO A 29 10.30 -13.07 6.19
N GLU A 30 10.22 -13.73 5.05
CA GLU A 30 9.07 -13.61 4.13
C GLU A 30 7.77 -14.14 4.76
N ASP A 31 7.88 -14.92 5.83
CA ASP A 31 6.77 -15.61 6.50
C ASP A 31 5.78 -14.71 7.27
N GLU A 32 6.08 -13.44 7.49
CA GLU A 32 5.15 -12.51 8.16
C GLU A 32 4.14 -11.83 7.22
N TRP A 33 4.29 -11.97 5.92
CA TRP A 33 3.45 -11.29 4.95
C TRP A 33 2.60 -12.31 4.19
N ALA A 34 1.32 -12.06 4.11
CA ALA A 34 0.43 -12.89 3.30
C ALA A 34 1.03 -13.13 1.90
N ASP A 35 1.08 -14.38 1.48
CA ASP A 35 1.51 -14.75 0.14
C ASP A 35 0.64 -14.04 -0.91
N LEU A 36 1.27 -13.25 -1.77
CA LEU A 36 0.60 -12.52 -2.87
C LEU A 36 0.73 -13.26 -4.20
N GLU A 37 1.40 -14.42 -4.21
CA GLU A 37 1.61 -15.19 -5.41
C GLU A 37 0.28 -15.52 -6.11
N GLY A 38 0.21 -15.24 -7.39
CA GLY A 38 -0.97 -15.48 -8.21
C GLY A 38 -2.11 -14.47 -8.06
N LEU A 39 -2.03 -13.49 -7.13
CA LEU A 39 -3.02 -12.42 -7.03
C LEU A 39 -3.08 -11.65 -8.35
N LYS A 40 -4.26 -11.55 -8.97
CA LYS A 40 -4.43 -10.86 -10.26
C LYS A 40 -4.81 -9.40 -10.05
N VAL A 41 -3.92 -8.50 -10.46
CA VAL A 41 -4.02 -7.06 -10.23
C VAL A 41 -4.10 -6.30 -11.55
N LEU A 42 -5.02 -5.37 -11.70
CA LEU A 42 -5.04 -4.39 -12.78
C LEU A 42 -4.38 -3.09 -12.30
N VAL A 43 -3.42 -2.58 -13.06
CA VAL A 43 -2.76 -1.29 -12.79
C VAL A 43 -3.22 -0.28 -13.83
N VAL A 44 -3.81 0.83 -13.37
CA VAL A 44 -4.35 1.88 -14.25
C VAL A 44 -3.68 3.21 -13.89
N ASP A 45 -2.86 3.72 -14.78
CA ASP A 45 -2.11 4.97 -14.63
C ASP A 45 -1.71 5.44 -16.03
N ASP A 46 -1.86 6.70 -16.39
CA ASP A 46 -1.53 7.22 -17.71
C ASP A 46 -0.01 7.33 -17.94
N HIS A 47 0.80 7.40 -16.86
CA HIS A 47 2.24 7.51 -16.93
C HIS A 47 2.95 6.15 -16.92
N ASP A 48 3.68 5.85 -18.00
CA ASP A 48 4.46 4.60 -18.16
C ASP A 48 5.41 4.33 -16.99
N THR A 49 6.10 5.37 -16.51
CA THR A 49 7.05 5.24 -15.40
C THR A 49 6.36 4.78 -14.10
N ASN A 50 5.16 5.29 -13.82
CA ASN A 50 4.40 4.89 -12.64
C ASN A 50 3.94 3.43 -12.76
N ARG A 51 3.43 3.04 -13.94
CA ARG A 51 3.05 1.65 -14.20
C ARG A 51 4.24 0.72 -14.04
N LEU A 52 5.39 1.07 -14.62
CA LEU A 52 6.62 0.28 -14.52
C LEU A 52 7.05 0.06 -13.05
N LEU A 53 6.99 1.10 -12.21
CA LEU A 53 7.35 0.99 -10.79
C LEU A 53 6.41 0.04 -10.04
N VAL A 54 5.11 0.18 -10.25
CA VAL A 54 4.11 -0.66 -9.58
C VAL A 54 4.20 -2.11 -10.07
N THR A 55 4.31 -2.33 -11.38
CA THR A 55 4.38 -3.68 -11.96
C THR A 55 5.68 -4.40 -11.62
N ALA A 56 6.82 -3.68 -11.48
CA ALA A 56 8.06 -4.26 -10.96
C ALA A 56 7.88 -4.81 -9.53
N LEU A 57 7.16 -4.09 -8.67
CA LEU A 57 6.83 -4.57 -7.32
C LEU A 57 5.91 -5.80 -7.39
N LEU A 58 4.84 -5.75 -8.18
CA LEU A 58 3.91 -6.86 -8.34
C LEU A 58 4.62 -8.12 -8.86
N ASN A 59 5.52 -7.95 -9.83
CA ASN A 59 6.33 -9.04 -10.37
C ASN A 59 7.25 -9.66 -9.30
N SER A 60 7.88 -8.82 -8.46
CA SER A 60 8.73 -9.30 -7.35
C SER A 60 7.95 -10.13 -6.32
N TRP A 61 6.65 -9.89 -6.19
CA TRP A 61 5.73 -10.66 -5.32
C TRP A 61 4.99 -11.78 -6.04
N ARG A 62 5.40 -12.09 -7.29
CA ARG A 62 4.80 -13.14 -8.15
C ARG A 62 3.29 -12.96 -8.35
N CYS A 63 2.82 -11.72 -8.35
CA CYS A 63 1.46 -11.41 -8.73
C CYS A 63 1.27 -11.57 -10.24
N ARG A 64 0.06 -11.92 -10.67
CA ARG A 64 -0.38 -11.77 -12.05
C ARG A 64 -0.87 -10.34 -12.23
N PHE A 65 -0.51 -9.66 -13.29
CA PHE A 65 -0.98 -8.30 -13.50
C PHE A 65 -1.22 -7.99 -14.98
N ALA A 66 -2.00 -6.95 -15.21
CA ALA A 66 -2.14 -6.29 -16.50
C ALA A 66 -2.16 -4.78 -16.28
N GLU A 67 -1.90 -4.04 -17.34
CA GLU A 67 -1.76 -2.59 -17.34
C GLU A 67 -2.76 -1.93 -18.29
N ALA A 68 -3.27 -0.76 -17.89
CA ALA A 68 -4.07 0.10 -18.74
C ALA A 68 -3.62 1.56 -18.55
N ALA A 69 -3.45 2.28 -19.64
CA ALA A 69 -3.13 3.72 -19.63
C ALA A 69 -4.39 4.59 -19.59
N GLU A 70 -5.56 4.03 -19.88
CA GLU A 70 -6.81 4.76 -20.05
C GLU A 70 -7.96 4.09 -19.30
N ALA A 71 -8.88 4.90 -18.79
CA ALA A 71 -10.03 4.43 -18.03
C ALA A 71 -10.96 3.48 -18.81
N ASN A 72 -11.21 3.78 -20.09
CA ASN A 72 -12.09 2.97 -20.92
C ASN A 72 -11.47 1.59 -21.23
N VAL A 73 -10.16 1.55 -21.47
CA VAL A 73 -9.40 0.30 -21.65
C VAL A 73 -9.46 -0.53 -20.38
N ALA A 74 -9.22 0.09 -19.21
CA ALA A 74 -9.30 -0.57 -17.92
C ALA A 74 -10.67 -1.22 -17.68
N LEU A 75 -11.77 -0.49 -17.95
CA LEU A 75 -13.12 -1.01 -17.77
C LEU A 75 -13.40 -2.20 -18.72
N ALA A 76 -12.95 -2.11 -19.98
CA ALA A 76 -13.08 -3.20 -20.93
C ALA A 76 -12.31 -4.46 -20.49
N MET A 77 -11.07 -4.29 -20.00
CA MET A 77 -10.24 -5.38 -19.47
C MET A 77 -10.86 -6.05 -18.25
N LEU A 78 -11.44 -5.27 -17.32
CA LEU A 78 -12.15 -5.80 -16.16
C LEU A 78 -13.33 -6.69 -16.56
N ARG A 79 -14.17 -6.20 -17.50
CA ARG A 79 -15.34 -6.92 -17.99
C ARG A 79 -14.94 -8.21 -18.72
N GLU A 80 -13.94 -8.13 -19.59
CA GLU A 80 -13.49 -9.30 -20.34
C GLU A 80 -12.91 -10.37 -19.39
N ALA A 81 -12.12 -9.96 -18.42
CA ALA A 81 -11.58 -10.88 -17.42
C ALA A 81 -12.70 -11.57 -16.59
N ALA A 82 -13.76 -10.83 -16.25
CA ALA A 82 -14.92 -11.40 -15.56
C ALA A 82 -15.68 -12.37 -16.47
N ARG A 83 -15.86 -12.03 -17.74
CA ARG A 83 -16.56 -12.85 -18.74
C ARG A 83 -15.88 -14.19 -18.99
N VAL A 84 -14.55 -14.22 -19.00
CA VAL A 84 -13.78 -15.47 -19.20
C VAL A 84 -13.57 -16.27 -17.91
N GLY A 85 -14.13 -15.84 -16.77
CA GLY A 85 -14.04 -16.54 -15.51
C GLY A 85 -12.70 -16.39 -14.77
N ASP A 86 -11.86 -15.43 -15.16
CA ASP A 86 -10.58 -15.10 -14.50
C ASP A 86 -10.53 -13.61 -14.13
N PRO A 87 -11.39 -13.16 -13.18
CA PRO A 87 -11.53 -11.75 -12.84
C PRO A 87 -10.30 -11.19 -12.15
N PHE A 88 -10.08 -9.88 -12.29
CA PHE A 88 -9.12 -9.16 -11.46
C PHE A 88 -9.59 -9.15 -10.01
N GLN A 89 -8.68 -9.46 -9.12
CA GLN A 89 -8.92 -9.51 -7.68
C GLN A 89 -8.68 -8.16 -6.99
N VAL A 90 -7.96 -7.25 -7.65
CA VAL A 90 -7.73 -5.86 -7.22
C VAL A 90 -7.51 -4.99 -8.46
N ALA A 91 -7.98 -3.74 -8.43
CA ALA A 91 -7.60 -2.71 -9.39
C ALA A 91 -6.97 -1.52 -8.66
N LEU A 92 -5.75 -1.15 -9.06
CA LEU A 92 -5.01 0.02 -8.60
C LEU A 92 -5.27 1.14 -9.60
N LEU A 93 -5.89 2.24 -9.18
CA LEU A 93 -6.31 3.33 -10.05
C LEU A 93 -5.54 4.60 -9.70
N ASP A 94 -4.91 5.23 -10.69
CA ASP A 94 -4.42 6.60 -10.53
C ASP A 94 -5.58 7.58 -10.48
N MET A 95 -5.45 8.59 -9.62
CA MET A 95 -6.44 9.66 -9.51
C MET A 95 -6.41 10.59 -10.71
N GLN A 96 -5.22 10.94 -11.20
CA GLN A 96 -5.02 11.95 -12.23
C GLN A 96 -4.75 11.30 -13.59
N MET A 97 -5.81 11.06 -14.34
CA MET A 97 -5.72 10.57 -15.72
C MET A 97 -6.48 11.53 -16.65
N PRO A 98 -6.06 11.64 -17.92
CA PRO A 98 -6.79 12.39 -18.93
C PRO A 98 -8.22 11.87 -19.11
N ASP A 99 -9.12 12.74 -19.52
CA ASP A 99 -10.52 12.48 -19.88
C ASP A 99 -11.40 11.96 -18.72
N VAL A 100 -10.97 10.90 -18.03
CA VAL A 100 -11.72 10.26 -16.94
C VAL A 100 -10.79 10.02 -15.76
N ASP A 101 -11.01 10.74 -14.67
CA ASP A 101 -10.24 10.57 -13.45
C ASP A 101 -10.51 9.21 -12.77
N GLY A 102 -9.60 8.81 -11.87
CA GLY A 102 -9.70 7.53 -11.17
C GLY A 102 -10.95 7.40 -10.30
N ALA A 103 -11.49 8.53 -9.78
CA ALA A 103 -12.70 8.50 -8.98
C ALA A 103 -13.93 8.24 -9.87
N GLU A 104 -13.98 8.83 -11.05
CA GLU A 104 -15.04 8.58 -12.04
C GLU A 104 -14.95 7.15 -12.58
N LEU A 105 -13.74 6.67 -12.92
CA LEU A 105 -13.55 5.27 -13.29
C LEU A 105 -14.05 4.33 -12.18
N GLY A 106 -13.71 4.64 -10.93
CA GLY A 106 -14.18 3.87 -9.78
C GLY A 106 -15.71 3.80 -9.68
N ARG A 107 -16.42 4.93 -9.90
CA ARG A 107 -17.88 4.95 -9.95
C ARG A 107 -18.43 4.07 -11.07
N ARG A 108 -17.86 4.16 -12.29
CA ARG A 108 -18.26 3.33 -13.44
C ARG A 108 -18.07 1.84 -13.17
N ILE A 109 -16.94 1.46 -12.55
CA ILE A 109 -16.69 0.06 -12.16
C ILE A 109 -17.73 -0.38 -11.13
N LYS A 110 -18.02 0.43 -10.10
CA LYS A 110 -18.98 0.09 -9.03
C LYS A 110 -20.44 0.07 -9.54
N ALA A 111 -20.75 0.81 -10.58
CA ALA A 111 -22.06 0.77 -11.24
C ALA A 111 -22.24 -0.41 -12.20
N CYS A 112 -21.16 -1.11 -12.57
CA CYS A 112 -21.20 -2.23 -13.50
C CYS A 112 -21.31 -3.56 -12.74
N PRO A 113 -22.44 -4.28 -12.76
CA PRO A 113 -22.68 -5.46 -11.94
C PRO A 113 -21.62 -6.56 -12.07
N GLU A 114 -21.09 -6.77 -13.29
CA GLU A 114 -20.13 -7.84 -13.60
C GLU A 114 -18.79 -7.65 -12.87
N VAL A 115 -18.42 -6.40 -12.57
CA VAL A 115 -17.12 -6.03 -11.98
C VAL A 115 -17.23 -5.20 -10.71
N SER A 116 -18.45 -4.89 -10.25
CA SER A 116 -18.70 -4.06 -9.05
C SER A 116 -18.04 -4.59 -7.79
N GLN A 117 -17.81 -5.89 -7.71
CA GLN A 117 -17.21 -6.54 -6.55
C GLN A 117 -15.66 -6.45 -6.56
N THR A 118 -15.04 -6.02 -7.67
CA THR A 118 -13.58 -5.85 -7.70
C THR A 118 -13.14 -4.80 -6.68
N PRO A 119 -12.27 -5.13 -5.72
CA PRO A 119 -11.71 -4.17 -4.79
C PRO A 119 -10.89 -3.11 -5.54
N LEU A 120 -11.15 -1.84 -5.25
CA LEU A 120 -10.50 -0.70 -5.86
C LEU A 120 -9.55 -0.04 -4.87
N VAL A 121 -8.35 0.29 -5.30
CA VAL A 121 -7.37 1.04 -4.52
C VAL A 121 -7.00 2.31 -5.28
N MET A 122 -7.19 3.46 -4.66
CA MET A 122 -6.84 4.75 -5.25
C MET A 122 -5.38 5.10 -4.96
N MET A 123 -4.66 5.55 -5.97
CA MET A 123 -3.33 6.17 -5.87
C MET A 123 -3.44 7.65 -6.26
N THR A 124 -2.98 8.57 -5.42
CA THR A 124 -3.11 10.02 -5.67
C THR A 124 -1.82 10.77 -5.34
N SER A 125 -1.52 11.81 -6.11
CA SER A 125 -0.34 12.66 -5.86
C SER A 125 -0.50 13.60 -4.66
N MET A 126 -1.75 13.93 -4.28
CA MET A 126 -2.05 14.83 -3.16
C MET A 126 -3.22 14.28 -2.35
N GLY A 127 -2.96 13.94 -1.08
CA GLY A 127 -4.01 13.61 -0.12
C GLY A 127 -4.62 14.88 0.46
N GLN A 128 -5.87 15.17 0.14
CA GLN A 128 -6.61 16.27 0.73
C GLN A 128 -7.45 15.79 1.93
N ARG A 129 -7.74 16.71 2.87
CA ARG A 129 -8.68 16.41 3.95
C ARG A 129 -10.06 16.10 3.35
N GLY A 130 -10.59 14.91 3.64
CA GLY A 130 -11.89 14.46 3.14
C GLY A 130 -11.82 13.44 1.99
N ASP A 131 -10.67 13.26 1.34
CA ASP A 131 -10.52 12.28 0.26
C ASP A 131 -10.85 10.84 0.69
N ALA A 132 -10.42 10.44 1.88
CA ALA A 132 -10.74 9.13 2.42
C ALA A 132 -12.25 8.89 2.49
N ALA A 133 -13.02 9.86 3.00
CA ALA A 133 -14.48 9.75 3.07
C ALA A 133 -15.14 9.76 1.68
N ARG A 134 -14.57 10.50 0.72
CA ARG A 134 -15.01 10.52 -0.67
C ARG A 134 -14.82 9.16 -1.32
N PHE A 135 -13.62 8.58 -1.23
CA PHE A 135 -13.31 7.28 -1.81
C PHE A 135 -14.07 6.14 -1.15
N GLN A 136 -14.26 6.19 0.16
CA GLN A 136 -15.10 5.23 0.88
C GLN A 136 -16.54 5.23 0.38
N ARG A 137 -17.15 6.41 0.15
CA ARG A 137 -18.50 6.52 -0.41
C ARG A 137 -18.64 5.98 -1.83
N ILE A 138 -17.59 6.04 -2.63
CA ILE A 138 -17.55 5.44 -3.97
C ILE A 138 -17.42 3.91 -3.88
N GLY A 139 -16.91 3.37 -2.76
CA GLY A 139 -16.68 1.94 -2.56
C GLY A 139 -15.25 1.49 -2.83
N PHE A 140 -14.27 2.41 -2.68
CA PHE A 140 -12.86 2.01 -2.70
C PHE A 140 -12.53 1.20 -1.44
N ALA A 141 -11.71 0.17 -1.62
CA ALA A 141 -11.19 -0.66 -0.54
C ALA A 141 -9.92 -0.07 0.09
N GLY A 142 -9.17 0.72 -0.66
CA GLY A 142 -7.93 1.33 -0.21
C GLY A 142 -7.60 2.66 -0.87
N TYR A 143 -6.69 3.41 -0.25
CA TYR A 143 -6.26 4.72 -0.73
C TYR A 143 -4.83 5.02 -0.26
N PHE A 144 -3.97 5.50 -1.18
CA PHE A 144 -2.59 5.88 -0.92
C PHE A 144 -2.22 7.19 -1.57
N ALA A 145 -1.37 7.98 -0.87
CA ALA A 145 -0.65 9.08 -1.50
C ALA A 145 0.60 8.57 -2.22
N LYS A 146 0.87 9.05 -3.43
CA LYS A 146 2.13 8.87 -4.15
C LYS A 146 3.24 9.70 -3.49
N PRO A 147 4.51 9.25 -3.45
CA PRO A 147 4.98 7.97 -3.96
C PRO A 147 4.51 6.78 -3.09
N VAL A 148 4.02 5.74 -3.75
CA VAL A 148 3.52 4.54 -3.06
C VAL A 148 4.71 3.76 -2.48
N ARG A 149 4.75 3.64 -1.15
CA ARG A 149 5.77 2.84 -0.49
C ARG A 149 5.50 1.36 -0.67
N GLN A 150 6.54 0.60 -1.02
CA GLN A 150 6.47 -0.84 -1.22
C GLN A 150 5.75 -1.57 -0.06
N SER A 151 6.14 -1.27 1.19
CA SER A 151 5.55 -1.88 2.38
C SER A 151 4.05 -1.60 2.53
N HIS A 152 3.61 -0.39 2.16
CA HIS A 152 2.20 -0.01 2.23
C HIS A 152 1.36 -0.72 1.15
N LEU A 153 1.86 -0.76 -0.08
CA LEU A 153 1.17 -1.45 -1.17
C LEU A 153 1.06 -2.94 -0.87
N ARG A 154 2.15 -3.58 -0.43
CA ARG A 154 2.16 -5.00 -0.05
C ARG A 154 1.15 -5.29 1.05
N ALA A 155 1.16 -4.53 2.13
CA ALA A 155 0.23 -4.71 3.25
C ALA A 155 -1.25 -4.49 2.85
N CYS A 156 -1.51 -3.56 1.93
CA CYS A 156 -2.86 -3.36 1.39
C CYS A 156 -3.33 -4.57 0.60
N LEU A 157 -2.51 -5.03 -0.36
CA LEU A 157 -2.84 -6.19 -1.19
C LEU A 157 -3.03 -7.45 -0.33
N ALA A 158 -2.18 -7.65 0.68
CA ALA A 158 -2.31 -8.75 1.63
C ALA A 158 -3.63 -8.67 2.43
N THR A 159 -4.00 -7.46 2.87
CA THR A 159 -5.27 -7.24 3.58
C THR A 159 -6.47 -7.53 2.68
N ILE A 160 -6.42 -7.07 1.42
CA ILE A 160 -7.50 -7.32 0.44
C ILE A 160 -7.58 -8.82 0.15
N ARG A 161 -6.46 -9.50 -0.07
CA ARG A 161 -6.42 -10.96 -0.30
C ARG A 161 -7.01 -11.72 0.88
N GLY A 162 -6.64 -11.35 2.11
CA GLY A 162 -7.20 -11.94 3.32
C GLY A 162 -8.72 -11.74 3.47
N ARG A 163 -9.25 -10.62 2.96
CA ARG A 163 -10.71 -10.37 2.90
C ARG A 163 -11.40 -11.21 1.83
N LEU A 164 -10.74 -11.48 0.70
CA LEU A 164 -11.25 -12.34 -0.36
C LEU A 164 -11.30 -13.82 0.06
N SER A 165 -10.39 -14.24 0.95
CA SER A 165 -10.28 -15.63 1.44
C SER A 165 -11.19 -15.95 2.62
N ARG A 166 -11.71 -14.93 3.33
CA ARG A 166 -12.63 -15.10 4.46
C ARG A 166 -14.04 -14.78 3.99
N ASP A 167 -15.01 -15.63 4.41
CA ASP A 167 -16.43 -15.41 4.10
C ASP A 167 -16.86 -13.96 4.36
N ARG A 168 -17.59 -13.40 3.41
CA ARG A 168 -17.86 -11.98 3.15
C ARG A 168 -18.50 -11.17 4.28
N GLU A 169 -18.92 -11.77 5.40
CA GLU A 169 -19.80 -11.08 6.37
C GLU A 169 -19.11 -10.29 7.49
N LEU A 170 -17.80 -10.48 7.76
CA LEU A 170 -17.16 -9.88 8.94
C LEU A 170 -16.05 -8.85 8.66
N ALA A 171 -15.72 -8.56 7.41
CA ALA A 171 -14.60 -7.68 7.06
C ALA A 171 -14.99 -6.43 6.26
N ALA A 172 -16.27 -6.08 6.25
CA ALA A 172 -16.79 -4.93 5.54
C ALA A 172 -16.42 -3.60 6.22
N ASP A 173 -16.16 -2.61 5.38
CA ASP A 173 -16.33 -1.17 5.56
C ASP A 173 -15.18 -0.30 6.03
N ARG A 174 -14.01 -0.77 6.35
CA ARG A 174 -12.95 0.19 6.65
C ARG A 174 -11.99 0.35 5.49
N LEU A 175 -11.95 1.57 4.91
CA LEU A 175 -11.01 1.96 3.87
C LEU A 175 -9.57 1.73 4.36
N ILE A 176 -8.77 0.95 3.63
CA ILE A 176 -7.37 0.70 3.95
C ILE A 176 -6.57 1.96 3.60
N THR A 177 -5.99 2.61 4.60
CA THR A 177 -5.19 3.81 4.44
C THR A 177 -3.76 3.58 4.95
N GLN A 178 -2.83 4.44 4.54
CA GLN A 178 -1.46 4.43 5.08
C GLN A 178 -1.43 4.49 6.61
N HIS A 179 -2.36 5.23 7.23
CA HIS A 179 -2.47 5.31 8.69
C HIS A 179 -2.85 3.98 9.32
N LEU A 180 -3.86 3.28 8.78
CA LEU A 180 -4.30 1.99 9.29
C LEU A 180 -3.22 0.91 9.15
N ILE A 181 -2.50 0.91 8.02
CA ILE A 181 -1.38 -0.01 7.81
C ILE A 181 -0.26 0.29 8.81
N GLY A 182 0.08 1.57 8.99
CA GLY A 182 1.07 2.00 9.97
C GLY A 182 0.68 1.66 11.40
N GLU A 183 -0.59 1.80 11.77
CA GLU A 183 -1.11 1.41 13.08
C GLU A 183 -1.07 -0.13 13.28
N ALA A 184 -1.44 -0.90 12.28
CA ALA A 184 -1.39 -2.35 12.36
C ALA A 184 0.05 -2.87 12.51
N ALA A 185 1.00 -2.29 11.78
CA ALA A 185 2.43 -2.60 11.93
C ALA A 185 2.96 -2.21 13.32
N ARG A 186 2.59 -1.03 13.83
CA ARG A 186 3.00 -0.56 15.16
C ARG A 186 2.44 -1.42 16.29
N ARG A 187 1.21 -1.94 16.16
CA ARG A 187 0.58 -2.83 17.15
C ARG A 187 1.29 -4.19 17.29
N ARG A 188 2.04 -4.61 16.26
CA ARG A 188 2.83 -5.85 16.28
C ARG A 188 4.19 -5.67 16.98
N VAL A 189 4.69 -4.43 17.06
CA VAL A 189 5.93 -4.13 17.74
C VAL A 189 5.66 -4.11 19.27
N ARG A 190 6.33 -4.98 20.00
CA ARG A 190 6.37 -4.93 21.46
C ARG A 190 7.60 -4.12 21.88
N ILE A 191 7.40 -3.12 22.72
CA ILE A 191 8.45 -2.25 23.24
C ILE A 191 8.58 -2.50 24.73
N LEU A 192 9.78 -2.78 25.19
CA LEU A 192 10.12 -2.81 26.59
C LEU A 192 10.93 -1.54 26.92
N LEU A 193 10.43 -0.74 27.84
CA LEU A 193 11.08 0.47 28.33
C LEU A 193 11.70 0.19 29.69
N ALA A 194 13.03 0.29 29.81
CA ALA A 194 13.73 0.24 31.11
C ALA A 194 14.07 1.66 31.54
N GLU A 195 13.43 2.16 32.59
CA GLU A 195 13.60 3.51 33.13
C GLU A 195 13.30 3.47 34.63
N ASP A 196 14.20 3.97 35.42
CA ASP A 196 14.10 3.93 36.90
C ASP A 196 13.20 5.04 37.47
N ASN A 197 13.05 6.14 36.76
CA ASN A 197 12.23 7.26 37.18
C ASN A 197 10.76 7.11 36.71
N ALA A 198 9.85 6.99 37.66
CA ALA A 198 8.42 6.81 37.38
C ALA A 198 7.77 7.98 36.60
N VAL A 199 8.33 9.20 36.66
CA VAL A 199 7.85 10.33 35.87
C VAL A 199 8.27 10.16 34.41
N ASN A 200 9.55 9.80 34.19
CA ASN A 200 10.09 9.53 32.85
C ASN A 200 9.37 8.36 32.20
N GLN A 201 9.12 7.26 32.94
CA GLN A 201 8.33 6.13 32.45
C GLN A 201 6.96 6.60 31.93
N ARG A 202 6.22 7.39 32.74
CA ARG A 202 4.90 7.89 32.33
C ARG A 202 4.94 8.76 31.08
N VAL A 203 5.94 9.65 30.98
CA VAL A 203 6.13 10.51 29.81
C VAL A 203 6.44 9.68 28.57
N ALA A 204 7.39 8.76 28.65
CA ALA A 204 7.77 7.91 27.53
C ALA A 204 6.63 6.99 27.08
N LEU A 205 5.92 6.36 28.02
CA LEU A 205 4.74 5.52 27.71
C LEU A 205 3.62 6.35 27.06
N ALA A 206 3.40 7.59 27.53
CA ALA A 206 2.41 8.48 26.91
C ALA A 206 2.79 8.87 25.47
N MET A 207 4.09 9.14 25.23
CA MET A 207 4.61 9.41 23.89
C MET A 207 4.47 8.20 22.97
N LEU A 208 4.87 7.01 23.42
CA LEU A 208 4.75 5.77 22.64
C LEU A 208 3.30 5.45 22.32
N LYS A 209 2.39 5.60 23.29
CA LYS A 209 0.95 5.46 23.09
C LYS A 209 0.40 6.45 22.07
N LYS A 210 0.83 7.73 22.14
CA LYS A 210 0.44 8.75 21.14
C LYS A 210 0.93 8.43 19.74
N LEU A 211 2.08 7.75 19.62
CA LEU A 211 2.63 7.25 18.37
C LEU A 211 1.99 5.93 17.91
N GLY A 212 1.08 5.35 18.69
CA GLY A 212 0.34 4.13 18.36
C GLY A 212 1.06 2.82 18.71
N TYR A 213 2.14 2.89 19.52
CA TYR A 213 2.85 1.71 20.03
C TYR A 213 2.26 1.22 21.34
N ARG A 214 2.43 -0.08 21.61
CA ARG A 214 2.28 -0.67 22.93
C ARG A 214 3.65 -0.87 23.56
N ALA A 215 3.80 -0.44 24.80
CA ALA A 215 5.06 -0.59 25.53
C ALA A 215 4.76 -1.01 26.96
N ASP A 216 5.60 -1.93 27.46
CA ASP A 216 5.66 -2.31 28.86
C ASP A 216 6.85 -1.59 29.50
N ALA A 217 6.75 -1.18 30.76
CA ALA A 217 7.82 -0.49 31.44
C ALA A 217 8.30 -1.30 32.64
N VAL A 218 9.61 -1.29 32.84
CA VAL A 218 10.31 -1.89 34.00
C VAL A 218 11.24 -0.87 34.61
N ALA A 219 11.55 -1.02 35.90
CA ALA A 219 12.29 -0.02 36.63
C ALA A 219 13.83 -0.13 36.48
N ASN A 220 14.33 -1.27 35.99
CA ASN A 220 15.79 -1.49 35.92
C ASN A 220 16.16 -2.59 34.91
N GLY A 221 17.45 -2.72 34.66
CA GLY A 221 17.99 -3.68 33.70
C GLY A 221 17.77 -5.15 34.07
N LEU A 222 17.71 -5.49 35.35
CA LEU A 222 17.44 -6.87 35.80
C LEU A 222 16.01 -7.27 35.49
N GLU A 223 15.05 -6.38 35.76
CA GLU A 223 13.66 -6.56 35.40
C GLU A 223 13.49 -6.63 33.86
N ALA A 224 14.27 -5.85 33.10
CA ALA A 224 14.25 -5.91 31.64
C ALA A 224 14.70 -7.28 31.12
N ILE A 225 15.76 -7.84 31.67
CA ILE A 225 16.25 -9.18 31.31
C ILE A 225 15.21 -10.26 31.65
N ALA A 226 14.51 -10.11 32.78
CA ALA A 226 13.48 -11.07 33.21
C ALA A 226 12.19 -10.96 32.38
N ALA A 227 11.96 -9.85 31.67
CA ALA A 227 10.77 -9.59 30.85
C ALA A 227 10.94 -9.99 29.37
N LEU A 228 12.16 -10.28 28.92
CA LEU A 228 12.50 -10.74 27.57
C LEU A 228 12.33 -12.24 27.43
#